data_d5c9e14695ff5c05788799959d69ec3c
#
_entry.id   d5c9e14695ff5c05788799959d69ec3c
#
_cell.length_a   1.000
_cell.length_b   1.000
_cell.length_c   1.000
_cell.angle_alpha   90.00
_cell.angle_beta   90.00
_cell.angle_gamma   90.00
#
_symmetry.space_group_name_H-M   'P 1'
#
loop_
_entity.id
_entity.type
_entity.pdbx_description
1 polymer ?
#
loop_
_entity_poly.entity_id
_entity_poly.type
_entity_poly.pdbx_seq_one_letter_code
_entity_poly.pdbx_strand_id
1 'polypeptide(L)'
;MTLHILSASPFADSCLAECRRVIATGDALLLTGDGVYAALGDAAAVLRELHAAGVAIFALAEDCAARAIDTRLPDCLTTLDYGGFVDLAVAHPRTVSWF
;
A
#
# COMPACT_ATOMS: atom_id res chain seq x y z
N MET A 1 0.40 16.25 2.03
CA MET A 1 -0.07 14.86 1.85
C MET A 1 0.88 14.15 0.90
N THR A 2 1.32 12.99 1.30
CA THR A 2 2.35 12.23 0.59
C THR A 2 1.80 10.89 0.13
N LEU A 3 2.13 10.48 -1.09
CA LEU A 3 1.89 9.13 -1.57
C LEU A 3 3.14 8.28 -1.28
N HIS A 4 2.97 7.25 -0.48
CA HIS A 4 4.02 6.26 -0.22
C HIS A 4 3.77 5.03 -1.10
N ILE A 5 4.78 4.60 -1.83
CA ILE A 5 4.70 3.42 -2.70
C ILE A 5 5.60 2.34 -2.11
N LEU A 6 5.00 1.24 -1.69
CA LEU A 6 5.72 0.08 -1.15
C LEU A 6 5.82 -1.01 -2.21
N SER A 7 7.05 -1.34 -2.62
CA SER A 7 7.32 -2.37 -3.62
C SER A 7 7.98 -3.61 -3.04
N ALA A 8 8.44 -3.57 -1.79
CA ALA A 8 9.11 -4.67 -1.13
C ALA A 8 8.13 -5.50 -0.29
N SER A 9 8.30 -6.81 -0.31
CA SER A 9 7.51 -7.71 0.55
C SER A 9 7.84 -7.45 2.03
N PRO A 10 6.84 -7.29 2.91
CA PRO A 10 7.09 -7.13 4.35
C PRO A 10 7.63 -8.41 5.01
N PHE A 11 7.54 -9.55 4.33
CA PHE A 11 8.06 -10.83 4.82
C PHE A 11 9.53 -11.05 4.48
N ALA A 12 10.09 -10.24 3.57
CA ALA A 12 11.47 -10.33 3.11
C ALA A 12 12.29 -9.08 3.43
N ASP A 13 11.65 -7.97 3.83
CA ASP A 13 12.29 -6.67 3.98
C ASP A 13 11.61 -5.87 5.08
N SER A 14 12.27 -4.85 5.60
CA SER A 14 11.78 -3.98 6.66
C SER A 14 11.11 -2.70 6.16
N CYS A 15 10.93 -2.54 4.85
CA CYS A 15 10.41 -1.30 4.27
C CYS A 15 9.03 -0.90 4.82
N LEU A 16 8.13 -1.85 5.03
CA LEU A 16 6.82 -1.53 5.60
C LEU A 16 6.96 -0.96 7.03
N ALA A 17 7.80 -1.57 7.85
CA ALA A 17 8.04 -1.11 9.22
C ALA A 17 8.65 0.29 9.23
N GLU A 18 9.56 0.57 8.31
CA GLU A 18 10.18 1.90 8.18
C GLU A 18 9.18 2.93 7.67
N CYS A 19 8.38 2.59 6.65
CA CYS A 19 7.32 3.45 6.13
C CYS A 19 6.31 3.81 7.22
N ARG A 20 5.90 2.82 8.02
CA ARG A 20 4.95 3.01 9.12
C ARG A 20 5.41 4.08 10.11
N ARG A 21 6.71 4.25 10.28
CA ARG A 21 7.27 5.24 11.24
C ARG A 21 7.16 6.68 10.75
N VAL A 22 7.01 6.90 9.45
CA VAL A 22 7.00 8.25 8.86
C VAL A 22 5.67 8.62 8.21
N ILE A 23 4.84 7.66 7.86
CA ILE A 23 3.54 7.91 7.23
C ILE A 23 2.60 8.61 8.21
N ALA A 24 1.84 9.57 7.72
CA ALA A 24 1.00 10.44 8.56
C ALA A 24 -0.45 10.41 8.11
N THR A 25 -1.35 10.80 9.01
CA THR A 25 -2.77 11.01 8.69
C THR A 25 -2.92 11.91 7.47
N GLY A 26 -3.75 11.49 6.53
CA GLY A 26 -3.96 12.20 5.26
C GLY A 26 -3.04 11.73 4.13
N ASP A 27 -1.99 10.95 4.44
CA ASP A 27 -1.17 10.32 3.43
C ASP A 27 -1.89 9.14 2.79
N ALA A 28 -1.35 8.65 1.68
CA ALA A 28 -1.80 7.42 1.03
C ALA A 28 -0.66 6.41 0.96
N LEU A 29 -0.98 5.14 1.04
CA LEU A 29 -0.06 4.03 0.85
C LEU A 29 -0.54 3.19 -0.32
N LEU A 30 0.31 3.02 -1.33
CA LEU A 30 0.03 2.18 -2.49
C LEU A 30 0.98 0.98 -2.50
N LEU A 31 0.42 -0.21 -2.52
CA LEU A 31 1.16 -1.46 -2.61
C LEU A 31 1.32 -1.85 -4.07
N THR A 32 2.56 -2.06 -4.50
CA THR A 32 2.90 -2.48 -5.87
C THR A 32 3.87 -3.65 -5.83
N GLY A 33 3.95 -4.43 -6.90
CA GLY A 33 4.87 -5.55 -6.96
C GLY A 33 4.72 -6.46 -5.75
N ASP A 34 5.82 -6.87 -5.15
CA ASP A 34 5.82 -7.71 -3.96
C ASP A 34 5.30 -7.00 -2.70
N GLY A 35 5.16 -5.67 -2.74
CA GLY A 35 4.54 -4.92 -1.65
C GLY A 35 3.08 -5.32 -1.41
N VAL A 36 2.39 -5.87 -2.41
CA VAL A 36 1.00 -6.33 -2.24
C VAL A 36 0.87 -7.47 -1.22
N TYR A 37 1.95 -8.18 -0.92
CA TYR A 37 1.93 -9.19 0.15
C TYR A 37 1.70 -8.60 1.53
N ALA A 38 1.81 -7.28 1.71
CA ALA A 38 1.43 -6.61 2.95
C ALA A 38 -0.06 -6.77 3.28
N ALA A 39 -0.88 -7.12 2.29
CA ALA A 39 -2.30 -7.41 2.48
C ALA A 39 -2.56 -8.74 3.20
N LEU A 40 -1.55 -9.58 3.39
CA LEU A 40 -1.68 -10.93 3.93
C LEU A 40 -1.08 -11.06 5.33
N GLY A 41 -1.63 -12.01 6.10
CA GLY A 41 -1.08 -12.41 7.39
C GLY A 41 -0.98 -11.27 8.39
N ASP A 42 0.08 -11.27 9.19
CA ASP A 42 0.28 -10.28 10.24
C ASP A 42 0.50 -8.87 9.69
N ALA A 43 1.02 -8.74 8.47
CA ALA A 43 1.22 -7.44 7.85
C ALA A 43 -0.10 -6.70 7.61
N ALA A 44 -1.20 -7.42 7.37
CA ALA A 44 -2.52 -6.82 7.19
C ALA A 44 -2.98 -6.04 8.43
N ALA A 45 -2.54 -6.44 9.63
CA ALA A 45 -2.85 -5.71 10.86
C ALA A 45 -2.25 -4.30 10.84
N VAL A 46 -1.05 -4.15 10.27
CA VAL A 46 -0.41 -2.84 10.12
C VAL A 46 -1.24 -1.96 9.17
N LEU A 47 -1.75 -2.53 8.08
CA LEU A 47 -2.60 -1.78 7.15
C LEU A 47 -3.89 -1.31 7.84
N ARG A 48 -4.49 -2.15 8.66
CA ARG A 48 -5.69 -1.77 9.42
C ARG A 48 -5.41 -0.64 10.41
N GLU A 49 -4.27 -0.67 11.09
CA GLU A 49 -3.85 0.40 12.00
C GLU A 49 -3.67 1.72 11.24
N LEU A 50 -2.99 1.68 10.11
CA LEU A 50 -2.77 2.88 9.28
C LEU A 50 -4.10 3.43 8.76
N HIS A 51 -4.98 2.57 8.31
CA HIS A 51 -6.30 2.99 7.85
C HIS A 51 -7.09 3.68 8.98
N ALA A 52 -7.09 3.09 10.17
CA ALA A 52 -7.75 3.67 11.32
C ALA A 52 -7.14 5.02 11.74
N ALA A 53 -5.88 5.22 11.45
CA ALA A 53 -5.17 6.49 11.72
C ALA A 53 -5.35 7.54 10.61
N GLY A 54 -6.15 7.25 9.59
CA GLY A 54 -6.46 8.21 8.53
C GLY A 54 -5.59 8.13 7.29
N VAL A 55 -4.90 7.00 7.08
CA VAL A 55 -4.13 6.74 5.87
C VAL A 55 -5.00 5.96 4.88
N ALA A 56 -5.08 6.42 3.63
CA ALA A 56 -5.77 5.69 2.58
C ALA A 56 -4.89 4.56 2.05
N ILE A 57 -5.41 3.35 1.98
CA ILE A 57 -4.65 2.14 1.60
C ILE A 57 -5.12 1.65 0.23
N PHE A 58 -4.17 1.51 -0.69
CA PHE A 58 -4.43 1.05 -2.06
C PHE A 58 -3.46 -0.07 -2.46
N ALA A 59 -3.86 -0.86 -3.45
CA ALA A 59 -2.98 -1.84 -4.08
C ALA A 59 -3.28 -1.90 -5.58
N LEU A 60 -2.24 -2.12 -6.40
CA LEU A 60 -2.41 -2.34 -7.82
C LEU A 60 -3.11 -3.68 -8.06
N ALA A 61 -4.27 -3.61 -8.73
CA ALA A 61 -5.09 -4.79 -9.01
C ALA A 61 -4.33 -5.83 -9.84
N GLU A 62 -3.55 -5.37 -10.82
CA GLU A 62 -2.76 -6.26 -11.68
C GLU A 62 -1.71 -7.05 -10.90
N ASP A 63 -1.06 -6.40 -9.92
CA ASP A 63 -0.05 -7.07 -9.10
C ASP A 63 -0.68 -8.05 -8.10
N CYS A 64 -1.87 -7.75 -7.59
CA CYS A 64 -2.63 -8.67 -6.76
C CYS A 64 -3.09 -9.90 -7.55
N ALA A 65 -3.60 -9.70 -8.76
CA ALA A 65 -4.05 -10.79 -9.63
C ALA A 65 -2.88 -11.68 -10.05
N ALA A 66 -1.72 -11.08 -10.39
CA ALA A 66 -0.53 -11.82 -10.77
C ALA A 66 -0.04 -12.76 -9.66
N ARG A 67 -0.34 -12.45 -8.40
CA ARG A 67 0.06 -13.24 -7.22
C ARG A 67 -1.09 -14.05 -6.64
N ALA A 68 -2.24 -14.05 -7.31
CA ALA A 68 -3.44 -14.80 -6.91
C ALA A 68 -3.92 -14.48 -5.48
N ILE A 69 -3.79 -13.22 -5.05
CA ILE A 69 -4.24 -12.77 -3.73
C ILE A 69 -5.43 -11.82 -3.80
N ASP A 70 -5.96 -11.58 -4.98
CA ASP A 70 -7.05 -10.62 -5.23
C ASP A 70 -8.36 -10.96 -4.49
N THR A 71 -8.55 -12.22 -4.08
CA THR A 71 -9.70 -12.65 -3.28
C THR A 71 -9.42 -12.66 -1.76
N ARG A 72 -8.25 -12.23 -1.33
CA ARG A 72 -7.78 -12.32 0.06
C ARG A 72 -7.46 -10.96 0.67
N LEU A 73 -7.92 -9.88 0.06
CA LEU A 73 -7.57 -8.52 0.46
C LEU A 73 -8.40 -8.08 1.67
N PRO A 74 -7.82 -7.31 2.62
CA PRO A 74 -8.58 -6.78 3.74
C PRO A 74 -9.54 -5.67 3.30
N ASP A 75 -10.59 -5.44 4.08
CA ASP A 75 -11.62 -4.45 3.76
C ASP A 75 -11.10 -3.01 3.74
N CYS A 76 -10.02 -2.73 4.45
CA CYS A 76 -9.44 -1.39 4.51
C CYS A 76 -8.70 -0.99 3.22
N LEU A 77 -8.51 -1.91 2.29
CA LEU A 77 -7.71 -1.73 1.09
C LEU A 77 -8.60 -1.59 -0.13
N THR A 78 -8.30 -0.61 -0.98
CA THR A 78 -8.97 -0.40 -2.27
C THR A 78 -8.00 -0.74 -3.39
N THR A 79 -8.43 -1.55 -4.35
CA THR A 79 -7.60 -1.85 -5.52
C THR A 79 -7.74 -0.77 -6.59
N LEU A 80 -6.64 -0.51 -7.29
CA LEU A 80 -6.57 0.43 -8.41
C LEU A 80 -5.93 -0.25 -9.61
N ASP A 81 -6.37 0.13 -10.80
CA ASP A 81 -5.64 -0.18 -12.04
C ASP A 81 -4.53 0.87 -12.26
N TYR A 82 -3.78 0.76 -13.36
CA TYR A 82 -2.73 1.73 -13.66
C TYR A 82 -3.26 3.13 -13.88
N GLY A 83 -4.46 3.29 -14.42
CA GLY A 83 -5.10 4.60 -14.55
C GLY A 83 -5.40 5.23 -13.20
N GLY A 84 -5.90 4.44 -12.25
CA GLY A 84 -6.11 4.88 -10.87
C GLY A 84 -4.81 5.24 -10.17
N PHE A 85 -3.72 4.51 -10.43
CA PHE A 85 -2.40 4.86 -9.91
C PHE A 85 -1.95 6.23 -10.42
N VAL A 86 -2.10 6.50 -11.72
CA VAL A 86 -1.73 7.79 -12.29
C VAL A 86 -2.54 8.92 -11.64
N ASP A 87 -3.84 8.75 -11.48
CA ASP A 87 -4.70 9.73 -10.83
C ASP A 87 -4.26 9.99 -9.38
N LEU A 88 -3.90 8.94 -8.65
CA LEU A 88 -3.43 9.03 -7.28
C LEU A 88 -2.10 9.80 -7.20
N ALA A 89 -1.18 9.52 -8.12
CA ALA A 89 0.12 10.20 -8.19
C ALA A 89 -0.05 11.70 -8.52
N VAL A 90 -0.97 12.04 -9.41
CA VAL A 90 -1.27 13.43 -9.76
C VAL A 90 -1.88 14.18 -8.57
N ALA A 91 -2.71 13.51 -7.77
CA ALA A 91 -3.38 14.12 -6.62
C ALA A 91 -2.44 14.41 -5.44
N HIS A 92 -1.25 13.81 -5.41
CA HIS A 92 -0.31 13.95 -4.29
C HIS A 92 0.93 14.73 -4.71
N PRO A 93 1.26 15.84 -4.03
CA PRO A 93 2.40 16.68 -4.40
C PRO A 93 3.76 16.02 -4.12
N ARG A 94 3.79 15.02 -3.24
CA ARG A 94 5.01 14.27 -2.92
C ARG A 94 4.78 12.78 -3.04
N THR A 95 5.82 12.09 -3.52
CA THR A 95 5.83 10.63 -3.63
C THR A 95 7.13 10.09 -3.04
N VAL A 96 7.03 9.09 -2.19
CA VAL A 96 8.17 8.39 -1.58
C VAL A 96 8.05 6.91 -1.93
N SER A 97 9.11 6.35 -2.49
CA SER A 97 9.17 4.93 -2.82
C SER A 97 9.97 4.16 -1.79
N TRP A 98 9.44 3.02 -1.36
CA TRP A 98 10.04 2.11 -0.38
C TRP A 98 10.31 0.77 -1.06
N PHE A 99 11.60 0.47 -1.31
CA PHE A 99 12.03 -0.76 -1.98
C PHE A 99 13.43 -1.22 -1.57
#